data_4fca564854677b1c156b542faecc80b1
#
_entry.id   4fca564854677b1c156b542faecc80b1
#
_cell.length_a   1.000
_cell.length_b   1.000
_cell.length_c   1.000
_cell.angle_alpha   90.00
_cell.angle_beta   90.00
_cell.angle_gamma   90.00
#
_symmetry.space_group_name_H-M   'P 1'
#
loop_
_entity.id
_entity.type
_entity.pdbx_description
1 polymer ?
#
loop_
_entity_poly.entity_id
_entity_poly.type
_entity_poly.pdbx_seq_one_letter_code
_entity_poly.pdbx_strand_id
1 'polypeptide(L)'
;MAVLLAGCAVTAPTPAASTSTPAAPTATATPSPTDTRVETPSADAALPPVQPVGDPVVIASGLDAPWSILRLPTGATLISERDTALVRELLPDGSLRDAGTVAEVEPNGEGGLLGLAFLPGDDGSAGWVYAYFSAASDNRIVRMPLTGSAGGLGFGAGEPVLTGIPLAGNHNGGRIGFGPDGMLYATAGDAGIPGNAQNLDSLGGKILRMTPTGEVPAGNPFDTLVFSYGHRNPQGIAWDSHGQLWASEFGQNTWDELNRIDAGGNYGWPEVEGIGGGGGGFIDPVQQWATDEASPSGLAIVDDTLFMASLRGARLWRILPSTGTVDPWFTDSFGRLRDVVSGPGGTLWFVSNNTDGRGSPAPGDDRLYQVEVAP
;
A
#
# COMPACT_ATOMS: atom_id res chain seq x y z
N MET A 1 -50.46 -16.40 48.52
CA MET A 1 -50.30 -17.11 49.83
C MET A 1 -48.81 -17.06 50.15
N ALA A 2 -48.60 -16.38 51.33
CA ALA A 2 -47.51 -16.37 52.30
C ALA A 2 -46.08 -16.03 51.71
N VAL A 3 -45.53 -14.86 51.81
CA VAL A 3 -44.99 -14.02 52.90
C VAL A 3 -44.28 -14.80 54.04
N LEU A 4 -42.97 -14.51 54.12
CA LEU A 4 -42.32 -14.40 55.43
C LEU A 4 -41.01 -13.61 55.32
N LEU A 5 -41.00 -12.49 56.04
CA LEU A 5 -39.92 -11.61 56.41
C LEU A 5 -39.20 -12.10 57.66
N ALA A 6 -37.92 -11.85 57.80
CA ALA A 6 -37.22 -11.57 59.07
C ALA A 6 -35.78 -11.16 58.71
N GLY A 7 -35.10 -10.12 59.16
CA GLY A 7 -35.26 -9.37 60.40
C GLY A 7 -33.85 -9.03 60.84
N CYS A 8 -33.54 -7.71 61.03
CA CYS A 8 -32.30 -7.07 61.39
C CYS A 8 -31.61 -7.48 62.65
N ALA A 9 -30.29 -7.27 62.78
CA ALA A 9 -29.69 -6.79 64.03
C ALA A 9 -28.39 -6.05 63.78
N VAL A 10 -28.35 -4.77 64.18
CA VAL A 10 -27.24 -3.87 64.27
C VAL A 10 -26.59 -3.95 65.62
N THR A 11 -25.27 -4.04 65.74
CA THR A 11 -24.52 -3.76 66.98
C THR A 11 -23.37 -2.80 66.72
N ALA A 12 -23.32 -1.72 67.48
CA ALA A 12 -22.31 -0.67 67.48
C ALA A 12 -21.06 -1.04 68.31
N PRO A 13 -19.87 -0.46 68.03
CA PRO A 13 -18.67 -0.72 68.80
C PRO A 13 -18.40 0.29 69.89
N THR A 14 -17.76 -0.15 70.97
CA THR A 14 -17.30 0.61 72.15
C THR A 14 -15.80 1.04 71.93
N PRO A 15 -15.34 2.16 72.49
CA PRO A 15 -14.02 2.72 72.23
C PRO A 15 -12.88 2.12 73.06
N ALA A 16 -11.70 2.02 72.50
CA ALA A 16 -10.47 1.54 73.17
C ALA A 16 -9.48 2.71 73.48
N ALA A 17 -8.78 2.54 74.57
CA ALA A 17 -7.97 3.52 75.30
C ALA A 17 -6.66 3.87 74.60
N SER A 18 -6.19 5.12 74.83
CA SER A 18 -4.89 5.67 74.41
C SER A 18 -3.77 5.14 75.31
N THR A 19 -2.69 4.66 74.66
CA THR A 19 -1.38 4.46 75.31
C THR A 19 -0.31 5.30 74.61
N SER A 20 0.41 6.13 75.39
CA SER A 20 1.51 6.96 74.98
C SER A 20 2.79 6.17 74.74
N THR A 21 3.49 6.40 73.66
CA THR A 21 4.81 5.80 73.33
C THR A 21 5.90 6.90 73.38
N PRO A 22 7.12 6.58 73.83
CA PRO A 22 8.17 7.57 73.95
C PRO A 22 8.90 7.86 72.62
N ALA A 23 9.48 9.05 72.54
CA ALA A 23 10.23 9.59 71.39
C ALA A 23 11.48 8.78 71.09
N ALA A 24 11.72 8.50 69.77
CA ALA A 24 12.94 7.93 69.22
C ALA A 24 13.89 9.02 68.68
N PRO A 25 15.20 8.76 68.59
CA PRO A 25 16.22 9.80 68.29
C PRO A 25 16.28 10.20 66.82
N THR A 26 16.64 11.43 66.59
CA THR A 26 16.83 12.11 65.31
C THR A 26 17.89 11.40 64.46
N ALA A 27 17.51 10.85 63.31
CA ALA A 27 18.43 10.32 62.29
C ALA A 27 18.82 11.43 61.34
N THR A 28 20.14 11.54 61.13
CA THR A 28 20.81 12.46 60.19
C THR A 28 20.42 12.10 58.76
N ALA A 29 19.93 13.05 57.98
CA ALA A 29 19.55 12.87 56.59
C ALA A 29 20.79 12.61 55.70
N THR A 30 20.80 11.46 55.03
CA THR A 30 21.71 11.13 53.92
C THR A 30 21.16 11.78 52.64
N PRO A 31 21.99 12.44 51.80
CA PRO A 31 21.48 13.00 50.56
C PRO A 31 21.00 11.89 49.61
N SER A 32 19.78 12.02 49.11
CA SER A 32 19.20 11.19 48.03
C SER A 32 20.05 11.29 46.76
N PRO A 33 20.30 10.18 46.09
CA PRO A 33 20.89 10.22 44.74
C PRO A 33 19.95 10.97 43.78
N THR A 34 20.52 11.90 43.03
CA THR A 34 19.86 12.61 41.93
C THR A 34 19.45 11.57 40.91
N ASP A 35 18.14 11.37 40.79
CA ASP A 35 17.51 10.49 39.79
C ASP A 35 17.71 11.14 38.42
N THR A 36 18.78 10.76 37.72
CA THR A 36 18.97 11.09 36.32
C THR A 36 18.00 10.20 35.52
N ARG A 37 16.78 10.68 35.42
CA ARG A 37 15.80 10.10 34.51
C ARG A 37 16.36 10.23 33.10
N VAL A 38 16.86 9.16 32.55
CA VAL A 38 17.11 9.03 31.12
C VAL A 38 15.72 9.11 30.49
N GLU A 39 15.40 10.23 29.86
CA GLU A 39 14.23 10.37 29.03
C GLU A 39 14.37 9.32 27.91
N THR A 40 13.62 8.25 28.00
CA THR A 40 13.38 7.37 26.86
C THR A 40 12.70 8.23 25.79
N PRO A 41 13.22 8.26 24.55
CA PRO A 41 12.54 8.99 23.49
C PRO A 41 11.11 8.52 23.40
N SER A 42 10.17 9.46 23.46
CA SER A 42 8.74 9.19 23.22
C SER A 42 8.63 8.56 21.84
N ALA A 43 8.07 7.35 21.76
CA ALA A 43 7.86 6.62 20.52
C ALA A 43 6.76 7.26 19.63
N ASP A 44 6.39 8.50 19.90
CA ASP A 44 5.21 9.17 19.33
C ASP A 44 5.57 10.54 18.71
N ALA A 45 6.83 10.79 18.38
CA ALA A 45 7.17 11.98 17.59
C ALA A 45 6.88 11.68 16.12
N ALA A 46 5.82 12.29 15.57
CA ALA A 46 5.52 12.23 14.14
C ALA A 46 6.78 12.57 13.31
N LEU A 47 7.08 11.74 12.32
CA LEU A 47 8.18 11.97 11.40
C LEU A 47 7.97 13.32 10.68
N PRO A 48 9.01 14.14 10.48
CA PRO A 48 8.85 15.39 9.76
C PRO A 48 8.45 15.09 8.30
N PRO A 49 7.43 15.79 7.76
CA PRO A 49 7.00 15.57 6.38
C PRO A 49 8.13 15.87 5.41
N VAL A 50 8.29 15.03 4.39
CA VAL A 50 9.31 15.19 3.36
C VAL A 50 8.74 15.72 2.06
N GLN A 51 9.60 16.31 1.20
CA GLN A 51 9.26 16.80 -0.13
C GLN A 51 10.41 16.56 -1.10
N PRO A 52 10.16 16.48 -2.42
CA PRO A 52 11.22 16.41 -3.41
C PRO A 52 12.16 17.63 -3.34
N VAL A 53 13.45 17.39 -3.52
CA VAL A 53 14.50 18.42 -3.50
C VAL A 53 15.35 18.31 -4.77
N GLY A 54 15.47 19.42 -5.50
CA GLY A 54 16.21 19.47 -6.76
C GLY A 54 15.45 18.83 -7.94
N ASP A 55 16.15 18.66 -9.04
CA ASP A 55 15.61 18.08 -10.26
C ASP A 55 15.79 16.56 -10.28
N PRO A 56 14.78 15.79 -10.73
CA PRO A 56 14.92 14.36 -10.93
C PRO A 56 15.99 14.00 -11.95
N VAL A 57 16.78 12.97 -11.67
CA VAL A 57 17.76 12.41 -12.59
C VAL A 57 17.25 11.11 -13.20
N VAL A 58 17.57 10.90 -14.49
CA VAL A 58 17.26 9.62 -15.18
C VAL A 58 18.24 8.56 -14.69
N ILE A 59 17.74 7.43 -14.18
CA ILE A 59 18.56 6.28 -13.76
C ILE A 59 18.42 5.07 -14.69
N ALA A 60 17.36 5.00 -15.51
CA ALA A 60 17.23 4.05 -16.61
C ALA A 60 16.30 4.63 -17.69
N SER A 61 16.41 4.11 -18.92
CA SER A 61 15.59 4.50 -20.05
C SER A 61 15.33 3.34 -21.00
N GLY A 62 14.34 3.47 -21.89
CA GLY A 62 13.98 2.44 -22.85
C GLY A 62 13.16 1.30 -22.27
N LEU A 63 12.34 1.60 -21.24
CA LEU A 63 11.29 0.70 -20.73
C LEU A 63 10.08 0.73 -21.69
N ASP A 64 9.36 -0.38 -21.79
CA ASP A 64 8.16 -0.50 -22.61
C ASP A 64 6.91 -0.70 -21.71
N ALA A 65 6.05 0.31 -21.68
CA ALA A 65 4.86 0.36 -20.83
C ALA A 65 5.12 -0.18 -19.40
N PRO A 66 6.13 0.35 -18.66
CA PRO A 66 6.48 -0.15 -17.33
C PRO A 66 5.32 0.03 -16.38
N TRP A 67 5.10 -0.97 -15.48
CA TRP A 67 3.94 -0.94 -14.61
C TRP A 67 4.28 -0.92 -13.11
N SER A 68 5.25 -1.71 -12.66
CA SER A 68 5.60 -1.82 -11.25
C SER A 68 7.11 -1.77 -11.06
N ILE A 69 7.57 -1.01 -10.08
CA ILE A 69 8.95 -0.98 -9.62
C ILE A 69 9.01 -1.81 -8.34
N LEU A 70 9.77 -2.89 -8.34
CA LEU A 70 10.00 -3.74 -7.17
C LEU A 70 11.45 -3.62 -6.71
N ARG A 71 11.68 -3.01 -5.56
CA ARG A 71 12.99 -2.96 -4.92
C ARG A 71 13.16 -4.11 -3.94
N LEU A 72 14.22 -4.90 -4.14
CA LEU A 72 14.55 -6.02 -3.27
C LEU A 72 15.39 -5.54 -2.08
N PRO A 73 15.34 -6.25 -0.94
CA PRO A 73 16.19 -5.92 0.24
C PRO A 73 17.69 -5.96 -0.06
N THR A 74 18.11 -6.68 -1.10
CA THR A 74 19.50 -6.74 -1.57
C THR A 74 19.96 -5.47 -2.28
N GLY A 75 19.05 -4.53 -2.56
CA GLY A 75 19.29 -3.33 -3.36
C GLY A 75 19.04 -3.51 -4.86
N ALA A 76 18.88 -4.75 -5.36
CA ALA A 76 18.48 -5.00 -6.74
C ALA A 76 17.06 -4.49 -7.00
N THR A 77 16.78 -4.11 -8.24
CA THR A 77 15.48 -3.59 -8.65
C THR A 77 14.97 -4.31 -9.87
N LEU A 78 13.71 -4.73 -9.80
CA LEU A 78 12.97 -5.36 -10.88
C LEU A 78 11.85 -4.41 -11.33
N ILE A 79 11.55 -4.40 -12.64
CA ILE A 79 10.50 -3.58 -13.23
C ILE A 79 9.67 -4.46 -14.15
N SER A 80 8.34 -4.49 -13.99
CA SER A 80 7.45 -5.18 -14.91
C SER A 80 7.15 -4.32 -16.12
N GLU A 81 7.12 -4.92 -17.30
CA GLU A 81 6.64 -4.31 -18.55
C GLU A 81 5.30 -4.96 -18.93
N ARG A 82 4.25 -4.13 -19.01
CA ARG A 82 2.86 -4.59 -19.16
C ARG A 82 2.63 -5.43 -20.40
N ASP A 83 3.11 -4.95 -21.54
CA ASP A 83 2.73 -5.46 -22.87
C ASP A 83 3.68 -6.56 -23.36
N THR A 84 4.89 -6.62 -22.83
CA THR A 84 5.92 -7.61 -23.20
C THR A 84 5.94 -8.83 -22.29
N ALA A 85 5.26 -8.77 -21.13
CA ALA A 85 5.33 -9.78 -20.06
C ALA A 85 6.75 -9.93 -19.45
N LEU A 86 7.68 -9.03 -19.77
CA LEU A 86 9.05 -9.04 -19.27
C LEU A 86 9.12 -8.45 -17.86
N VAL A 87 10.01 -9.03 -17.07
CA VAL A 87 10.53 -8.41 -15.85
C VAL A 87 11.97 -8.00 -16.12
N ARG A 88 12.24 -6.70 -16.06
CA ARG A 88 13.56 -6.11 -16.29
C ARG A 88 14.31 -5.97 -14.97
N GLU A 89 15.60 -6.29 -14.96
CA GLU A 89 16.49 -5.98 -13.86
C GLU A 89 17.30 -4.72 -14.19
N LEU A 90 17.27 -3.73 -13.28
CA LEU A 90 18.09 -2.54 -13.35
C LEU A 90 19.50 -2.86 -12.84
N LEU A 91 20.51 -2.62 -13.67
CA LEU A 91 21.92 -2.79 -13.32
C LEU A 91 22.52 -1.50 -12.73
N PRO A 92 23.63 -1.60 -11.99
CA PRO A 92 24.25 -0.44 -11.34
C PRO A 92 24.71 0.67 -12.29
N ASP A 93 24.94 0.36 -13.55
CA ASP A 93 25.30 1.33 -14.60
C ASP A 93 24.10 2.00 -15.29
N GLY A 94 22.86 1.68 -14.82
CA GLY A 94 21.62 2.18 -15.38
C GLY A 94 21.11 1.39 -16.60
N SER A 95 21.84 0.38 -17.06
CA SER A 95 21.36 -0.50 -18.11
C SER A 95 20.29 -1.48 -17.61
N LEU A 96 19.46 -1.97 -18.52
CA LEU A 96 18.39 -2.92 -18.24
C LEU A 96 18.72 -4.28 -18.87
N ARG A 97 18.51 -5.36 -18.12
CA ARG A 97 18.56 -6.72 -18.66
C ARG A 97 17.25 -7.45 -18.38
N ASP A 98 16.95 -8.48 -19.16
CA ASP A 98 15.80 -9.35 -18.93
C ASP A 98 16.11 -10.29 -17.76
N ALA A 99 15.33 -10.17 -16.66
CA ALA A 99 15.36 -11.15 -15.57
C ALA A 99 14.52 -12.38 -15.91
N GLY A 100 13.46 -12.21 -16.69
CA GLY A 100 12.62 -13.31 -17.19
C GLY A 100 11.29 -12.82 -17.74
N THR A 101 10.50 -13.76 -18.25
CA THR A 101 9.16 -13.53 -18.76
C THR A 101 8.16 -14.23 -17.84
N VAL A 102 7.06 -13.57 -17.48
CA VAL A 102 5.95 -14.21 -16.76
C VAL A 102 5.09 -14.95 -17.77
N ALA A 103 4.93 -16.26 -17.56
CA ALA A 103 4.15 -17.10 -18.46
C ALA A 103 2.64 -16.76 -18.40
N GLU A 104 1.92 -17.09 -19.46
CA GLU A 104 0.46 -16.95 -19.58
C GLU A 104 -0.06 -15.49 -19.55
N VAL A 105 0.80 -14.50 -19.58
CA VAL A 105 0.38 -13.09 -19.70
C VAL A 105 -0.19 -12.86 -21.09
N GLU A 106 -1.42 -12.34 -21.15
CA GLU A 106 -2.10 -11.92 -22.39
C GLU A 106 -2.49 -10.45 -22.29
N PRO A 107 -1.67 -9.53 -22.81
CA PRO A 107 -1.96 -8.10 -22.76
C PRO A 107 -3.24 -7.75 -23.52
N ASN A 108 -4.12 -7.00 -22.87
CA ASN A 108 -5.35 -6.51 -23.47
C ASN A 108 -5.81 -5.20 -22.83
N GLY A 109 -5.72 -4.10 -23.56
CA GLY A 109 -6.13 -2.77 -23.07
C GLY A 109 -5.31 -2.30 -21.88
N GLU A 110 -5.87 -2.30 -20.68
CA GLU A 110 -5.14 -1.97 -19.44
C GLU A 110 -4.49 -3.19 -18.78
N GLY A 111 -4.86 -4.38 -19.22
CA GLY A 111 -4.34 -5.65 -18.73
C GLY A 111 -3.01 -6.04 -19.36
N GLY A 112 -2.30 -6.95 -18.71
CA GLY A 112 -0.97 -7.46 -19.08
C GLY A 112 -0.21 -7.85 -17.82
N LEU A 113 1.12 -7.74 -17.81
CA LEU A 113 1.92 -7.91 -16.60
C LEU A 113 1.86 -6.63 -15.76
N LEU A 114 1.28 -6.70 -14.56
CA LEU A 114 0.98 -5.55 -13.73
C LEU A 114 1.90 -5.50 -12.50
N GLY A 115 1.37 -5.70 -11.31
CA GLY A 115 2.08 -5.55 -10.04
C GLY A 115 3.10 -6.65 -9.77
N LEU A 116 4.19 -6.26 -9.12
CA LEU A 116 5.18 -7.16 -8.54
C LEU A 116 5.25 -6.98 -7.03
N ALA A 117 5.47 -8.07 -6.29
CA ALA A 117 5.78 -8.04 -4.87
C ALA A 117 6.87 -9.08 -4.54
N PHE A 118 7.51 -8.93 -3.39
CA PHE A 118 8.57 -9.83 -2.96
C PHE A 118 8.35 -10.31 -1.54
N LEU A 119 8.53 -11.61 -1.32
CA LEU A 119 8.56 -12.24 -0.02
C LEU A 119 9.96 -12.85 0.20
N PRO A 120 10.73 -12.39 1.21
CA PRO A 120 11.99 -13.02 1.56
C PRO A 120 11.81 -14.50 1.95
N GLY A 121 12.80 -15.33 1.66
CA GLY A 121 12.77 -16.72 2.08
C GLY A 121 13.18 -16.87 3.55
N ASP A 122 12.46 -17.74 4.27
CA ASP A 122 12.72 -18.03 5.69
C ASP A 122 13.79 -19.12 5.89
N ASP A 123 14.05 -19.91 4.86
CA ASP A 123 14.86 -21.13 4.88
C ASP A 123 16.27 -20.93 4.29
N GLY A 124 16.68 -19.69 4.07
CA GLY A 124 17.93 -19.35 3.38
C GLY A 124 17.83 -19.35 1.85
N SER A 125 16.64 -19.55 1.29
CA SER A 125 16.35 -19.31 -0.13
C SER A 125 16.36 -17.82 -0.44
N ALA A 126 16.50 -17.47 -1.73
CA ALA A 126 16.43 -16.06 -2.16
C ALA A 126 15.04 -15.44 -2.00
N GLY A 127 14.01 -16.24 -1.75
CA GLY A 127 12.61 -15.81 -1.61
C GLY A 127 11.79 -15.93 -2.88
N TRP A 128 10.63 -15.27 -2.90
CA TRP A 128 9.62 -15.39 -3.93
C TRP A 128 9.26 -14.02 -4.52
N VAL A 129 9.22 -13.95 -5.84
CA VAL A 129 8.61 -12.82 -6.56
C VAL A 129 7.20 -13.21 -6.95
N TYR A 130 6.25 -12.35 -6.60
CA TYR A 130 4.84 -12.45 -6.96
C TYR A 130 4.56 -11.54 -8.15
N ALA A 131 3.72 -12.00 -9.05
CA ALA A 131 3.27 -11.23 -10.20
C ALA A 131 1.76 -11.30 -10.32
N TYR A 132 1.12 -10.14 -10.43
CA TYR A 132 -0.27 -10.01 -10.82
C TYR A 132 -0.31 -9.74 -12.33
N PHE A 133 -1.14 -10.47 -13.05
CA PHE A 133 -1.25 -10.30 -14.50
C PHE A 133 -2.61 -10.69 -15.05
N SER A 134 -2.90 -10.22 -16.26
CA SER A 134 -4.05 -10.62 -17.07
C SER A 134 -3.67 -11.84 -17.92
N ALA A 135 -4.46 -12.90 -17.80
CA ALA A 135 -4.38 -14.10 -18.62
C ALA A 135 -5.57 -14.18 -19.60
N ALA A 136 -5.73 -15.27 -20.31
CA ALA A 136 -6.77 -15.44 -21.35
C ALA A 136 -8.21 -15.25 -20.82
N SER A 137 -8.49 -15.61 -19.57
CA SER A 137 -9.85 -15.67 -19.04
C SER A 137 -10.07 -14.93 -17.72
N ASP A 138 -9.00 -14.59 -17.01
CA ASP A 138 -9.03 -13.96 -15.69
C ASP A 138 -7.76 -13.16 -15.42
N ASN A 139 -7.83 -12.28 -14.44
CA ASN A 139 -6.63 -11.79 -13.78
C ASN A 139 -6.22 -12.78 -12.70
N ARG A 140 -4.90 -12.94 -12.49
CA ARG A 140 -4.37 -13.93 -11.55
C ARG A 140 -3.07 -13.48 -10.88
N ILE A 141 -2.73 -14.15 -9.80
CA ILE A 141 -1.47 -13.97 -9.09
C ILE A 141 -0.70 -15.29 -9.11
N VAL A 142 0.56 -15.24 -9.50
CA VAL A 142 1.52 -16.33 -9.36
C VAL A 142 2.68 -15.91 -8.48
N ARG A 143 3.38 -16.87 -7.89
CA ARG A 143 4.68 -16.67 -7.25
C ARG A 143 5.74 -17.51 -7.95
N MET A 144 6.93 -16.97 -8.05
CA MET A 144 8.08 -17.59 -8.72
C MET A 144 9.28 -17.55 -7.78
N PRO A 145 9.99 -18.66 -7.57
CA PRO A 145 11.25 -18.64 -6.83
C PRO A 145 12.21 -17.66 -7.48
N LEU A 146 12.74 -16.72 -6.69
CA LEU A 146 13.82 -15.85 -7.16
C LEU A 146 15.12 -16.66 -7.22
N THR A 147 15.85 -16.56 -8.33
CA THR A 147 17.11 -17.26 -8.56
C THR A 147 18.21 -16.29 -8.95
N GLY A 148 19.47 -16.73 -8.84
CA GLY A 148 20.61 -15.87 -9.17
C GLY A 148 20.94 -14.85 -8.08
N SER A 149 21.65 -13.81 -8.46
CA SER A 149 22.05 -12.69 -7.62
C SER A 149 21.97 -11.37 -8.41
N ALA A 150 22.10 -10.23 -7.73
CA ALA A 150 22.09 -8.93 -8.38
C ALA A 150 23.01 -8.87 -9.60
N GLY A 151 22.50 -8.42 -10.73
CA GLY A 151 23.14 -8.43 -12.03
C GLY A 151 22.94 -9.74 -12.83
N GLY A 152 22.25 -10.72 -12.26
CA GLY A 152 21.96 -12.03 -12.88
C GLY A 152 20.71 -12.69 -12.30
N LEU A 153 19.74 -11.87 -11.86
CA LEU A 153 18.47 -12.39 -11.32
C LEU A 153 17.66 -13.14 -12.39
N GLY A 154 16.93 -14.16 -11.97
CA GLY A 154 16.00 -14.92 -12.77
C GLY A 154 14.91 -15.54 -11.92
N PHE A 155 14.04 -16.32 -12.55
CA PHE A 155 12.89 -16.93 -11.87
C PHE A 155 12.81 -18.42 -12.14
N GLY A 156 12.38 -19.18 -11.12
CA GLY A 156 11.93 -20.56 -11.30
C GLY A 156 10.52 -20.62 -11.88
N ALA A 157 9.98 -21.84 -11.97
CA ALA A 157 8.62 -22.06 -12.45
C ALA A 157 7.58 -21.32 -11.57
N GLY A 158 6.57 -20.72 -12.21
CA GLY A 158 5.48 -20.07 -11.52
C GLY A 158 4.53 -21.06 -10.85
N GLU A 159 4.12 -20.74 -9.63
CA GLU A 159 3.09 -21.44 -8.87
C GLU A 159 1.87 -20.54 -8.72
N PRO A 160 0.64 -21.02 -8.99
CA PRO A 160 -0.56 -20.21 -8.82
C PRO A 160 -0.80 -19.88 -7.33
N VAL A 161 -1.13 -18.62 -7.05
CA VAL A 161 -1.53 -18.12 -5.73
C VAL A 161 -3.03 -17.82 -5.72
N LEU A 162 -3.52 -17.09 -6.73
CA LEU A 162 -4.94 -16.78 -6.88
C LEU A 162 -5.28 -16.73 -8.37
N THR A 163 -6.44 -17.27 -8.72
CA THR A 163 -7.03 -17.25 -10.06
C THR A 163 -8.50 -16.80 -9.97
N GLY A 164 -9.11 -16.48 -11.11
CA GLY A 164 -10.55 -16.15 -11.16
C GLY A 164 -10.88 -14.70 -10.75
N ILE A 165 -9.90 -13.81 -10.67
CA ILE A 165 -10.19 -12.37 -10.52
C ILE A 165 -10.79 -11.88 -11.84
N PRO A 166 -11.94 -11.16 -11.84
CA PRO A 166 -12.57 -10.67 -13.05
C PRO A 166 -11.61 -9.89 -13.96
N LEU A 167 -11.71 -10.13 -15.26
CA LEU A 167 -10.86 -9.55 -16.31
C LEU A 167 -11.71 -8.74 -17.29
N ALA A 168 -11.18 -7.60 -17.73
CA ALA A 168 -11.70 -6.85 -18.88
C ALA A 168 -10.58 -6.06 -19.58
N GLY A 169 -10.92 -5.36 -20.69
CA GLY A 169 -9.98 -4.45 -21.33
C GLY A 169 -9.64 -3.20 -20.49
N ASN A 170 -10.32 -3.01 -19.35
CA ASN A 170 -10.10 -1.93 -18.40
C ASN A 170 -10.45 -2.37 -16.97
N HIS A 171 -10.04 -1.57 -15.97
CA HIS A 171 -10.33 -1.78 -14.56
C HIS A 171 -9.89 -3.15 -14.03
N ASN A 172 -8.64 -3.49 -14.27
CA ASN A 172 -8.06 -4.75 -13.81
C ASN A 172 -7.42 -4.64 -12.41
N GLY A 173 -7.31 -3.43 -11.85
CA GLY A 173 -6.56 -3.22 -10.62
C GLY A 173 -5.08 -3.51 -10.81
N GLY A 174 -4.55 -4.50 -10.08
CA GLY A 174 -3.26 -5.11 -10.36
C GLY A 174 -2.13 -4.76 -9.39
N ARG A 175 -2.31 -3.84 -8.44
CA ARG A 175 -1.28 -3.57 -7.43
C ARG A 175 -1.28 -4.66 -6.38
N ILE A 176 -0.10 -5.20 -6.08
CA ILE A 176 0.11 -6.17 -5.01
C ILE A 176 1.23 -5.73 -4.07
N GLY A 177 1.13 -6.13 -2.80
CA GLY A 177 2.15 -5.83 -1.80
C GLY A 177 1.95 -6.65 -0.52
N PHE A 178 3.03 -6.90 0.21
CA PHE A 178 2.96 -7.51 1.52
C PHE A 178 2.76 -6.44 2.58
N GLY A 179 1.71 -6.60 3.37
CA GLY A 179 1.44 -5.74 4.52
C GLY A 179 2.38 -6.02 5.70
N PRO A 180 2.40 -5.14 6.72
CA PRO A 180 3.20 -5.32 7.92
C PRO A 180 2.80 -6.57 8.72
N ASP A 181 1.63 -7.12 8.46
CA ASP A 181 1.12 -8.38 9.02
C ASP A 181 1.60 -9.64 8.26
N GLY A 182 2.43 -9.47 7.22
CA GLY A 182 2.97 -10.55 6.40
C GLY A 182 1.96 -11.16 5.42
N MET A 183 0.76 -10.59 5.30
CA MET A 183 -0.23 -11.04 4.31
C MET A 183 -0.03 -10.34 2.97
N LEU A 184 -0.38 -11.03 1.89
CA LEU A 184 -0.41 -10.46 0.56
C LEU A 184 -1.73 -9.71 0.35
N TYR A 185 -1.63 -8.44 -0.05
CA TYR A 185 -2.77 -7.63 -0.47
C TYR A 185 -2.74 -7.45 -1.98
N ALA A 186 -3.93 -7.42 -2.60
CA ALA A 186 -4.07 -7.23 -4.03
C ALA A 186 -5.27 -6.32 -4.34
N THR A 187 -5.09 -5.38 -5.25
CA THR A 187 -6.20 -4.58 -5.77
C THR A 187 -6.81 -5.27 -6.99
N ALA A 188 -8.13 -5.33 -7.05
CA ALA A 188 -8.89 -5.84 -8.17
C ALA A 188 -9.96 -4.82 -8.59
N GLY A 189 -9.93 -4.38 -9.83
CA GLY A 189 -10.95 -3.49 -10.37
C GLY A 189 -12.27 -4.21 -10.61
N ASP A 190 -13.32 -3.45 -10.93
CA ASP A 190 -14.66 -3.99 -11.20
C ASP A 190 -14.78 -4.73 -12.54
N ALA A 191 -13.72 -4.74 -13.35
CA ALA A 191 -13.67 -5.31 -14.70
C ALA A 191 -14.75 -4.73 -15.63
N GLY A 192 -15.08 -3.43 -15.49
CA GLY A 192 -16.11 -2.76 -16.26
C GLY A 192 -17.54 -3.22 -15.96
N ILE A 193 -17.73 -3.97 -14.88
CA ILE A 193 -19.04 -4.41 -14.37
C ILE A 193 -19.25 -3.82 -12.98
N PRO A 194 -19.84 -2.61 -12.87
CA PRO A 194 -19.92 -1.89 -11.60
C PRO A 194 -20.55 -2.69 -10.45
N GLY A 195 -21.51 -3.57 -10.74
CA GLY A 195 -22.13 -4.44 -9.75
C GLY A 195 -21.19 -5.42 -9.06
N ASN A 196 -20.02 -5.71 -9.64
CA ASN A 196 -18.98 -6.51 -8.97
C ASN A 196 -18.54 -5.85 -7.67
N ALA A 197 -18.45 -4.53 -7.62
CA ALA A 197 -17.92 -3.79 -6.48
C ALA A 197 -18.71 -4.04 -5.19
N GLN A 198 -20.04 -4.09 -5.27
CA GLN A 198 -20.93 -4.34 -4.13
C GLN A 198 -21.22 -5.83 -3.88
N ASN A 199 -20.91 -6.72 -4.83
CA ASN A 199 -21.12 -8.16 -4.69
C ASN A 199 -19.95 -8.81 -3.94
N LEU A 200 -20.15 -9.25 -2.69
CA LEU A 200 -19.12 -9.90 -1.86
C LEU A 200 -18.71 -11.29 -2.37
N ASP A 201 -19.49 -11.92 -3.25
CA ASP A 201 -19.11 -13.18 -3.91
C ASP A 201 -18.19 -12.98 -5.12
N SER A 202 -18.00 -11.72 -5.58
CA SER A 202 -17.07 -11.35 -6.64
C SER A 202 -15.75 -10.88 -6.09
N LEU A 203 -14.63 -11.26 -6.71
CA LEU A 203 -13.31 -10.73 -6.41
C LEU A 203 -13.06 -9.36 -7.10
N GLY A 204 -13.91 -8.91 -8.01
CA GLY A 204 -13.80 -7.62 -8.68
C GLY A 204 -14.32 -6.45 -7.84
N GLY A 205 -13.70 -5.26 -7.99
CA GLY A 205 -14.03 -4.06 -7.22
C GLY A 205 -13.67 -4.19 -5.73
N LYS A 206 -12.49 -4.76 -5.45
CA LYS A 206 -12.05 -5.15 -4.10
C LYS A 206 -10.60 -4.77 -3.83
N ILE A 207 -10.28 -4.62 -2.55
CA ILE A 207 -8.94 -4.93 -2.07
C ILE A 207 -9.04 -6.30 -1.40
N LEU A 208 -8.17 -7.22 -1.83
CA LEU A 208 -8.10 -8.59 -1.34
C LEU A 208 -6.96 -8.72 -0.35
N ARG A 209 -7.09 -9.60 0.65
CA ARG A 209 -6.04 -9.98 1.60
C ARG A 209 -5.99 -11.49 1.73
N MET A 210 -4.80 -12.05 1.60
CA MET A 210 -4.58 -13.51 1.58
C MET A 210 -3.24 -13.88 2.22
N THR A 211 -3.10 -15.15 2.60
CA THR A 211 -1.80 -15.69 2.97
C THR A 211 -0.84 -15.65 1.77
N PRO A 212 0.48 -15.79 1.96
CA PRO A 212 1.42 -15.88 0.84
C PRO A 212 1.13 -17.02 -0.14
N THR A 213 0.29 -17.97 0.23
CA THR A 213 -0.12 -19.14 -0.57
C THR A 213 -1.56 -19.05 -1.09
N GLY A 214 -2.27 -17.92 -0.84
CA GLY A 214 -3.57 -17.64 -1.43
C GLY A 214 -4.78 -18.05 -0.58
N GLU A 215 -4.56 -18.57 0.66
CA GLU A 215 -5.67 -18.91 1.54
C GLU A 215 -6.25 -17.69 2.25
N VAL A 216 -7.49 -17.82 2.74
CA VAL A 216 -8.14 -16.81 3.56
C VAL A 216 -7.49 -16.75 4.95
N PRO A 217 -6.87 -15.62 5.36
CA PRO A 217 -6.26 -15.48 6.65
C PRO A 217 -7.32 -15.43 7.76
N ALA A 218 -6.98 -15.91 8.96
CA ALA A 218 -7.82 -15.72 10.12
C ALA A 218 -8.07 -14.23 10.38
N GLY A 219 -9.32 -13.87 10.69
CA GLY A 219 -9.72 -12.50 10.97
C GLY A 219 -9.93 -11.61 9.74
N ASN A 220 -9.92 -12.18 8.53
CA ASN A 220 -10.40 -11.46 7.35
C ASN A 220 -11.89 -11.11 7.53
N PRO A 221 -12.32 -9.94 7.07
CA PRO A 221 -13.73 -9.62 6.97
C PRO A 221 -14.48 -10.68 6.14
N PHE A 222 -15.73 -10.94 6.48
CA PHE A 222 -16.65 -11.83 5.74
C PHE A 222 -16.18 -13.29 5.62
N ASP A 223 -15.10 -13.71 6.31
CA ASP A 223 -14.50 -15.05 6.19
C ASP A 223 -14.14 -15.41 4.73
N THR A 224 -13.78 -14.41 3.91
CA THR A 224 -13.38 -14.52 2.51
C THR A 224 -12.04 -13.81 2.25
N LEU A 225 -11.58 -13.78 1.00
CA LEU A 225 -10.40 -12.99 0.61
C LEU A 225 -10.67 -11.48 0.58
N VAL A 226 -11.93 -11.04 0.64
CA VAL A 226 -12.31 -9.63 0.57
C VAL A 226 -11.87 -8.91 1.84
N PHE A 227 -11.00 -7.91 1.69
CA PHE A 227 -10.57 -7.04 2.79
C PHE A 227 -11.40 -5.76 2.85
N SER A 228 -11.64 -5.13 1.68
CA SER A 228 -12.58 -4.01 1.51
C SER A 228 -13.27 -4.13 0.15
N TYR A 229 -14.38 -3.41 -0.04
CA TYR A 229 -15.21 -3.50 -1.22
C TYR A 229 -15.83 -2.15 -1.60
N GLY A 230 -16.57 -2.13 -2.72
CA GLY A 230 -17.12 -0.88 -3.24
C GLY A 230 -16.06 -0.05 -3.95
N HIS A 231 -15.07 -0.69 -4.58
CA HIS A 231 -14.02 -0.08 -5.37
C HIS A 231 -14.31 -0.18 -6.86
N ARG A 232 -13.85 0.83 -7.63
CA ARG A 232 -13.94 0.82 -9.10
C ARG A 232 -12.67 0.25 -9.73
N ASN A 233 -11.52 0.91 -9.52
CA ASN A 233 -10.25 0.50 -10.10
C ASN A 233 -9.06 1.02 -9.26
N PRO A 234 -8.80 0.46 -8.09
CA PRO A 234 -7.65 0.82 -7.28
C PRO A 234 -6.35 0.30 -7.91
N GLN A 235 -5.32 1.17 -8.04
CA GLN A 235 -4.03 0.81 -8.67
C GLN A 235 -2.80 1.13 -7.82
N GLY A 236 -2.96 1.71 -6.65
CA GLY A 236 -1.88 1.94 -5.71
C GLY A 236 -2.27 1.49 -4.31
N ILE A 237 -1.36 0.86 -3.58
CA ILE A 237 -1.48 0.58 -2.15
C ILE A 237 -0.16 0.87 -1.44
N ALA A 238 -0.24 1.39 -0.23
CA ALA A 238 0.92 1.59 0.64
C ALA A 238 0.48 1.58 2.11
N TRP A 239 1.42 1.35 3.02
CA TRP A 239 1.18 1.40 4.47
C TRP A 239 2.00 2.52 5.10
N ASP A 240 1.37 3.26 6.00
CA ASP A 240 2.05 4.25 6.81
C ASP A 240 2.80 3.61 7.99
N SER A 241 3.50 4.42 8.79
CA SER A 241 4.28 3.94 9.93
C SER A 241 3.44 3.30 11.04
N HIS A 242 2.13 3.53 11.04
CA HIS A 242 1.17 2.94 11.98
C HIS A 242 0.55 1.64 11.45
N GLY A 243 0.91 1.23 10.23
CA GLY A 243 0.35 0.06 9.56
C GLY A 243 -1.02 0.29 8.93
N GLN A 244 -1.46 1.54 8.80
CA GLN A 244 -2.68 1.90 8.10
C GLN A 244 -2.49 1.75 6.60
N LEU A 245 -3.37 1.00 5.96
CA LEU A 245 -3.39 0.82 4.51
C LEU A 245 -4.05 2.03 3.83
N TRP A 246 -3.41 2.51 2.78
CA TRP A 246 -3.89 3.55 1.88
C TRP A 246 -4.01 3.00 0.47
N ALA A 247 -4.99 3.48 -0.29
CA ALA A 247 -5.16 3.13 -1.71
C ALA A 247 -5.49 4.34 -2.55
N SER A 248 -4.90 4.39 -3.75
CA SER A 248 -5.24 5.34 -4.80
C SER A 248 -6.14 4.67 -5.84
N GLU A 249 -7.17 5.37 -6.28
CA GLU A 249 -8.24 4.78 -7.08
C GLU A 249 -8.73 5.70 -8.19
N PHE A 250 -8.91 5.13 -9.39
CA PHE A 250 -9.52 5.82 -10.53
C PHE A 250 -11.03 5.92 -10.37
N GLY A 251 -11.54 7.12 -10.43
CA GLY A 251 -12.96 7.36 -10.62
C GLY A 251 -13.46 7.14 -12.05
N GLN A 252 -14.74 7.39 -12.28
CA GLN A 252 -15.32 7.20 -13.60
C GLN A 252 -15.26 8.48 -14.44
N ASN A 253 -15.95 9.52 -13.98
CA ASN A 253 -16.09 10.75 -14.74
C ASN A 253 -15.91 11.99 -13.89
N THR A 254 -15.96 11.87 -12.57
CA THR A 254 -16.01 13.00 -11.66
C THR A 254 -14.81 13.04 -10.74
N TRP A 255 -14.57 11.99 -9.94
CA TRP A 255 -13.58 12.02 -8.89
C TRP A 255 -12.67 10.81 -8.88
N ASP A 256 -11.38 11.06 -8.99
CA ASP A 256 -10.32 10.14 -8.56
C ASP A 256 -10.09 10.28 -7.06
N GLU A 257 -9.62 9.23 -6.38
CA GLU A 257 -9.67 9.15 -4.93
C GLU A 257 -8.36 8.68 -4.30
N LEU A 258 -8.11 9.19 -3.08
CA LEU A 258 -7.20 8.58 -2.12
C LEU A 258 -8.02 8.12 -0.92
N ASN A 259 -7.98 6.82 -0.67
CA ASN A 259 -8.74 6.14 0.36
C ASN A 259 -7.86 5.66 1.50
N ARG A 260 -8.28 5.91 2.74
CA ARG A 260 -7.77 5.20 3.92
C ARG A 260 -8.57 3.91 4.07
N ILE A 261 -7.91 2.77 3.98
CA ILE A 261 -8.58 1.47 3.88
C ILE A 261 -8.77 0.83 5.25
N ASP A 262 -10.04 0.60 5.61
CA ASP A 262 -10.46 -0.10 6.81
C ASP A 262 -10.96 -1.52 6.45
N ALA A 263 -10.65 -2.51 7.30
CA ALA A 263 -11.10 -3.88 7.11
C ALA A 263 -12.64 -3.97 7.11
N GLY A 264 -13.22 -4.57 6.08
CA GLY A 264 -14.67 -4.66 5.89
C GLY A 264 -15.33 -3.38 5.40
N GLY A 265 -14.56 -2.33 5.11
CA GLY A 265 -15.06 -1.05 4.63
C GLY A 265 -15.71 -1.13 3.25
N ASN A 266 -16.79 -0.36 3.05
CA ASN A 266 -17.47 -0.15 1.77
C ASN A 266 -17.19 1.27 1.27
N TYR A 267 -16.52 1.41 0.10
CA TYR A 267 -16.10 2.68 -0.49
C TYR A 267 -17.09 3.25 -1.50
N GLY A 268 -18.24 2.60 -1.63
CA GLY A 268 -19.47 3.15 -2.23
C GLY A 268 -19.65 2.96 -3.72
N TRP A 269 -18.62 2.65 -4.51
CA TRP A 269 -18.79 2.40 -5.92
C TRP A 269 -19.75 1.21 -6.19
N PRO A 270 -20.72 1.29 -7.14
CA PRO A 270 -21.03 2.41 -8.04
C PRO A 270 -22.10 3.38 -7.51
N GLU A 271 -22.56 3.24 -6.28
CA GLU A 271 -23.66 4.05 -5.72
C GLU A 271 -23.22 5.51 -5.48
N VAL A 272 -21.95 5.70 -5.15
CA VAL A 272 -21.33 7.02 -4.95
C VAL A 272 -19.94 7.06 -5.58
N GLU A 273 -19.49 8.27 -5.93
CA GLU A 273 -18.16 8.61 -6.43
C GLU A 273 -17.72 9.88 -5.71
N GLY A 274 -16.59 9.83 -5.00
CA GLY A 274 -16.06 10.96 -4.25
C GLY A 274 -16.70 11.17 -2.87
N ILE A 275 -16.38 12.32 -2.26
CA ILE A 275 -16.83 12.72 -0.93
C ILE A 275 -18.33 13.04 -0.95
N GLY A 276 -19.05 12.55 0.07
CA GLY A 276 -20.49 12.79 0.27
C GLY A 276 -21.31 11.51 0.41
N GLY A 277 -20.69 10.33 0.27
CA GLY A 277 -21.35 9.03 0.41
C GLY A 277 -21.56 8.57 1.84
N GLY A 278 -20.90 9.17 2.83
CA GLY A 278 -20.93 8.71 4.24
C GLY A 278 -22.33 8.71 4.88
N GLY A 279 -23.27 9.54 4.38
CA GLY A 279 -24.67 9.49 4.78
C GLY A 279 -25.42 8.20 4.39
N GLY A 280 -24.91 7.43 3.43
CA GLY A 280 -25.40 6.13 2.97
C GLY A 280 -24.72 4.93 3.65
N GLY A 281 -23.80 5.16 4.59
CA GLY A 281 -23.03 4.09 5.23
C GLY A 281 -21.77 3.71 4.47
N PHE A 282 -21.37 4.49 3.47
CA PHE A 282 -20.12 4.34 2.73
C PHE A 282 -19.00 5.16 3.38
N ILE A 283 -17.76 4.75 3.17
CA ILE A 283 -16.57 5.46 3.65
C ILE A 283 -16.15 6.46 2.56
N ASP A 284 -16.15 7.74 2.92
CA ASP A 284 -15.69 8.81 2.04
C ASP A 284 -14.16 8.74 1.83
N PRO A 285 -13.65 9.09 0.63
CA PRO A 285 -12.22 9.25 0.41
C PRO A 285 -11.66 10.40 1.27
N VAL A 286 -10.38 10.27 1.65
CA VAL A 286 -9.67 11.32 2.39
C VAL A 286 -9.36 12.53 1.51
N GLN A 287 -9.14 12.26 0.21
CA GLN A 287 -8.87 13.26 -0.81
C GLN A 287 -9.46 12.83 -2.15
N GLN A 288 -9.91 13.80 -2.93
CA GLN A 288 -10.41 13.57 -4.29
C GLN A 288 -9.86 14.62 -5.27
N TRP A 289 -9.77 14.24 -6.54
CA TRP A 289 -9.35 15.10 -7.65
C TRP A 289 -10.29 14.92 -8.83
N ALA A 290 -10.40 15.95 -9.69
CA ALA A 290 -11.01 15.76 -10.99
C ALA A 290 -10.21 14.72 -11.82
N THR A 291 -10.88 13.93 -12.65
CA THR A 291 -10.25 12.79 -13.36
C THR A 291 -9.20 13.21 -14.41
N ASP A 292 -9.10 14.50 -14.76
CA ASP A 292 -8.03 15.06 -15.58
C ASP A 292 -6.83 15.58 -14.78
N GLU A 293 -6.96 15.70 -13.45
CA GLU A 293 -5.89 16.14 -12.58
C GLU A 293 -5.06 14.98 -12.02
N ALA A 294 -5.60 13.76 -11.98
CA ALA A 294 -4.91 12.60 -11.43
C ALA A 294 -4.88 11.41 -12.38
N SER A 295 -5.88 10.57 -12.48
CA SER A 295 -5.79 9.18 -12.95
C SER A 295 -4.71 8.44 -12.14
N PRO A 296 -4.96 8.22 -10.83
CA PRO A 296 -3.92 7.84 -9.87
C PRO A 296 -3.52 6.38 -10.02
N SER A 297 -2.23 6.08 -9.95
CA SER A 297 -1.71 4.73 -10.02
C SER A 297 -0.82 4.42 -8.81
N GLY A 298 0.47 4.23 -8.97
CA GLY A 298 1.36 3.87 -7.86
C GLY A 298 1.31 4.85 -6.70
N LEU A 299 1.42 4.32 -5.49
CA LEU A 299 1.42 5.04 -4.22
C LEU A 299 2.60 4.60 -3.37
N ALA A 300 3.36 5.55 -2.85
CA ALA A 300 4.44 5.32 -1.89
C ALA A 300 4.25 6.19 -0.65
N ILE A 301 4.78 5.73 0.48
CA ILE A 301 4.81 6.50 1.72
C ILE A 301 6.27 6.58 2.21
N VAL A 302 6.74 7.79 2.45
CA VAL A 302 8.06 8.07 3.02
C VAL A 302 7.87 9.03 4.18
N ASP A 303 8.28 8.63 5.38
CA ASP A 303 8.10 9.41 6.61
C ASP A 303 6.67 9.96 6.75
N ASP A 304 5.67 9.07 6.59
CA ASP A 304 4.24 9.36 6.62
C ASP A 304 3.75 10.45 5.63
N THR A 305 4.61 10.80 4.67
CA THR A 305 4.25 11.61 3.51
C THR A 305 3.89 10.69 2.35
N LEU A 306 2.70 10.85 1.78
CA LEU A 306 2.23 10.07 0.65
C LEU A 306 2.66 10.72 -0.66
N PHE A 307 3.12 9.87 -1.60
CA PHE A 307 3.44 10.27 -2.98
C PHE A 307 2.65 9.39 -3.93
N MET A 308 1.87 10.01 -4.83
CA MET A 308 0.97 9.34 -5.74
C MET A 308 1.29 9.70 -7.19
N ALA A 309 1.62 8.70 -7.99
CA ALA A 309 1.87 8.85 -9.41
C ALA A 309 0.56 9.03 -10.18
N SER A 310 0.51 10.01 -11.08
CA SER A 310 -0.67 10.36 -11.86
C SER A 310 -0.43 10.24 -13.35
N LEU A 311 -1.28 9.45 -13.99
CA LEU A 311 -1.17 9.17 -15.42
C LEU A 311 -1.69 10.34 -16.28
N ARG A 312 -2.99 10.62 -16.22
CA ARG A 312 -3.59 11.69 -17.02
C ARG A 312 -3.20 13.07 -16.49
N GLY A 313 -3.08 13.19 -15.17
CA GLY A 313 -2.63 14.42 -14.52
C GLY A 313 -1.14 14.73 -14.71
N ALA A 314 -0.35 13.80 -15.27
CA ALA A 314 1.06 13.98 -15.63
C ALA A 314 1.89 14.65 -14.53
N ARG A 315 1.74 14.17 -13.29
CA ARG A 315 2.39 14.72 -12.09
C ARG A 315 2.56 13.69 -10.99
N LEU A 316 3.35 14.08 -10.01
CA LEU A 316 3.42 13.41 -8.72
C LEU A 316 2.66 14.27 -7.70
N TRP A 317 1.68 13.70 -7.01
CA TRP A 317 1.02 14.33 -5.87
C TRP A 317 1.77 14.01 -4.59
N ARG A 318 2.08 15.02 -3.78
CA ARG A 318 2.54 14.90 -2.41
C ARG A 318 1.35 15.20 -1.49
N ILE A 319 1.03 14.29 -0.59
CA ILE A 319 -0.16 14.38 0.25
C ILE A 319 0.23 14.19 1.73
N LEU A 320 -0.25 15.06 2.58
CA LEU A 320 -0.13 14.99 4.03
C LEU A 320 -1.53 14.84 4.64
N PRO A 321 -2.00 13.60 4.89
CA PRO A 321 -3.36 13.40 5.42
C PRO A 321 -3.60 14.08 6.77
N SER A 322 -2.57 14.22 7.60
CA SER A 322 -2.66 14.84 8.94
C SER A 322 -3.01 16.33 8.88
N THR A 323 -2.66 17.02 7.80
CA THR A 323 -2.92 18.47 7.63
C THR A 323 -3.89 18.78 6.49
N GLY A 324 -4.20 17.78 5.65
CA GLY A 324 -4.97 17.99 4.41
C GLY A 324 -4.18 18.72 3.33
N THR A 325 -2.84 18.79 3.45
CA THR A 325 -1.99 19.44 2.42
C THR A 325 -1.86 18.51 1.22
N VAL A 326 -2.04 19.08 0.01
CA VAL A 326 -1.93 18.36 -1.27
C VAL A 326 -1.20 19.24 -2.26
N ASP A 327 0.01 18.85 -2.64
CA ASP A 327 0.91 19.63 -3.51
C ASP A 327 1.22 18.87 -4.80
N PRO A 328 1.06 19.49 -5.99
CA PRO A 328 1.50 18.90 -7.25
C PRO A 328 3.00 19.12 -7.46
N TRP A 329 3.71 18.07 -7.88
CA TRP A 329 5.12 18.09 -8.24
C TRP A 329 5.33 17.62 -9.67
N PHE A 330 6.28 18.22 -10.39
CA PHE A 330 6.70 17.82 -11.73
C PHE A 330 5.57 17.81 -12.78
N THR A 331 4.58 18.69 -12.62
CA THR A 331 3.44 18.79 -13.54
C THR A 331 3.91 18.96 -14.97
N ASP A 332 3.44 18.10 -15.88
CA ASP A 332 3.74 18.04 -17.32
C ASP A 332 5.24 17.87 -17.67
N SER A 333 6.10 17.58 -16.68
CA SER A 333 7.54 17.52 -16.89
C SER A 333 8.03 16.18 -17.49
N PHE A 334 7.33 15.08 -17.16
CA PHE A 334 7.76 13.72 -17.53
C PHE A 334 6.65 12.91 -18.22
N GLY A 335 5.53 13.58 -18.56
CA GLY A 335 4.34 12.95 -19.08
C GLY A 335 3.61 12.12 -18.03
N ARG A 336 3.03 11.01 -18.46
CA ARG A 336 2.26 10.08 -17.61
C ARG A 336 3.17 9.38 -16.61
N LEU A 337 2.81 9.41 -15.33
CA LEU A 337 3.55 8.70 -14.27
C LEU A 337 2.76 7.48 -13.79
N ARG A 338 3.40 6.29 -13.83
CA ARG A 338 2.74 5.02 -13.49
C ARG A 338 2.98 4.55 -12.08
N ASP A 339 4.22 4.57 -11.62
CA ASP A 339 4.57 4.02 -10.32
C ASP A 339 5.55 4.93 -9.60
N VAL A 340 5.52 4.86 -8.28
CA VAL A 340 6.41 5.58 -7.39
C VAL A 340 6.74 4.69 -6.20
N VAL A 341 8.01 4.66 -5.80
CA VAL A 341 8.50 3.87 -4.66
C VAL A 341 9.57 4.62 -3.88
N SER A 342 9.76 4.25 -2.62
CA SER A 342 10.91 4.70 -1.84
C SER A 342 12.21 4.18 -2.47
N GLY A 343 13.11 5.08 -2.80
CA GLY A 343 14.43 4.81 -3.35
C GLY A 343 15.50 4.56 -2.26
N PRO A 344 16.76 4.31 -2.64
CA PRO A 344 17.86 4.17 -1.68
C PRO A 344 18.26 5.54 -1.10
N GLY A 345 18.72 5.55 0.16
CA GLY A 345 19.37 6.72 0.76
C GLY A 345 18.50 7.96 0.91
N GLY A 346 17.17 7.81 1.12
CA GLY A 346 16.25 8.94 1.27
C GLY A 346 15.88 9.57 -0.08
N THR A 347 15.76 8.77 -1.13
CA THR A 347 15.30 9.21 -2.44
C THR A 347 13.91 8.65 -2.73
N LEU A 348 13.26 9.23 -3.73
CA LEU A 348 12.02 8.73 -4.32
C LEU A 348 12.30 8.33 -5.78
N TRP A 349 11.82 7.18 -6.18
CA TRP A 349 11.90 6.70 -7.54
C TRP A 349 10.52 6.68 -8.17
N PHE A 350 10.40 7.15 -9.40
CA PHE A 350 9.15 7.09 -10.15
C PHE A 350 9.41 6.77 -11.63
N VAL A 351 8.42 6.18 -12.31
CA VAL A 351 8.55 5.76 -13.70
C VAL A 351 7.50 6.43 -14.57
N SER A 352 7.92 6.92 -15.74
CA SER A 352 6.98 7.39 -16.78
C SER A 352 6.26 6.21 -17.45
N ASN A 353 5.16 6.50 -18.15
CA ASN A 353 4.36 5.53 -18.90
C ASN A 353 3.76 6.16 -20.14
N ASN A 354 4.64 6.66 -21.00
CA ASN A 354 4.27 7.38 -22.22
C ASN A 354 4.10 6.43 -23.40
N THR A 355 4.64 5.19 -23.30
CA THR A 355 4.57 4.15 -24.33
C THR A 355 3.33 3.25 -24.19
N ASP A 356 2.44 3.50 -23.21
CA ASP A 356 1.25 2.68 -22.90
C ASP A 356 0.11 2.76 -23.93
N GLY A 357 0.31 3.45 -25.05
CA GLY A 357 -0.68 3.69 -26.09
C GLY A 357 -1.61 4.86 -25.84
N ARG A 358 -1.50 5.54 -24.68
CA ARG A 358 -2.29 6.73 -24.30
C ARG A 358 -1.41 7.97 -24.10
N GLY A 359 -0.11 7.80 -24.03
CA GLY A 359 0.88 8.86 -23.90
C GLY A 359 1.40 9.36 -25.25
N SER A 360 2.37 10.28 -25.18
CA SER A 360 3.12 10.80 -26.33
C SER A 360 4.60 10.55 -26.05
N PRO A 361 5.14 9.38 -26.40
CA PRO A 361 6.50 9.01 -26.05
C PRO A 361 7.54 9.89 -26.74
N ALA A 362 8.55 10.31 -25.99
CA ALA A 362 9.75 10.95 -26.48
C ALA A 362 10.86 9.91 -26.74
N PRO A 363 11.90 10.22 -27.52
CA PRO A 363 13.03 9.31 -27.68
C PRO A 363 13.65 8.90 -26.34
N GLY A 364 13.73 7.59 -26.11
CA GLY A 364 14.26 7.00 -24.88
C GLY A 364 13.22 6.82 -23.76
N ASP A 365 11.95 7.14 -23.98
CA ASP A 365 10.86 6.74 -23.06
C ASP A 365 10.63 5.22 -23.13
N ASP A 366 10.08 4.58 -22.05
CA ASP A 366 9.84 5.20 -20.77
C ASP A 366 11.10 5.18 -19.91
N ARG A 367 11.10 6.02 -18.87
CA ARG A 367 12.27 6.24 -18.02
C ARG A 367 11.96 6.07 -16.57
N LEU A 368 12.94 5.56 -15.84
CA LEU A 368 12.97 5.56 -14.38
C LEU A 368 13.76 6.78 -13.89
N TYR A 369 13.16 7.53 -13.00
CA TYR A 369 13.71 8.74 -12.41
C TYR A 369 13.98 8.57 -10.92
N GLN A 370 14.98 9.28 -10.43
CA GLN A 370 15.27 9.42 -9.00
C GLN A 370 15.28 10.90 -8.62
N VAL A 371 14.72 11.22 -7.46
CA VAL A 371 14.80 12.55 -6.84
C VAL A 371 15.08 12.40 -5.34
N GLU A 372 15.88 13.30 -4.79
CA GLU A 372 16.10 13.42 -3.36
C GLU A 372 14.79 13.85 -2.67
N VAL A 373 14.56 13.36 -1.44
CA VAL A 373 13.50 13.89 -0.57
C VAL A 373 14.07 14.28 0.79
N ALA A 374 13.61 15.41 1.31
CA ALA A 374 14.02 15.93 2.59
C ALA A 374 12.87 16.71 3.26
N PRO A 375 12.91 16.94 4.58
CA PRO A 375 11.93 17.75 5.32
C PRO A 375 11.77 19.17 4.80
#